data_23bfadc97f497a828eb50282e3f44b1e
#
_entry.id   23bfadc97f497a828eb50282e3f44b1e
#
_cell.length_a   1.000
_cell.length_b   1.000
_cell.length_c   1.000
_cell.angle_alpha   90.00
_cell.angle_beta   90.00
_cell.angle_gamma   90.00
#
_symmetry.space_group_name_H-M   'P 1'
#
loop_
_entity.id
_entity.type
_entity.pdbx_description
1 polymer ?
#
loop_
_entity_poly.entity_id
_entity_poly.type
_entity_poly.pdbx_seq_one_letter_code
_entity_poly.pdbx_strand_id
1 'polypeptide(L)'
;MNQQGYIPKDLAFDNEGRLKLMLGISKISKAVKSTLGPRGRTVLIESAEHLSGITITKDGVTVANSISLSDPLENLAIQMMKDAARRTAQSAGDGTTTAIVLTEAIVSAGGKLLKKEHNVTEVIKYINKYKDDLILQLERNSKKINKSRLLDIATISANNDKEIGSIISEAYKKVGTDGIVTVEKSMNHETYATVTNGIKIDRGYSSNLFLNNQRKDECVMEDVMVLVCDQEINNILQIENVLKPIIKQNKKLLIIAPCSINVVNTLAANVVRNGLQLCNIVPPQFGYKSHELMQDIAFAVGAKYYSDKTGDDLSLLSIKDLGYVDKIIVGKDSSVLIKNADISDETTQRIAELRIQQEATSIQSDRDFINERIASLAGAIGNIYVGANSDVEQKEKFDRVDDSVCAVRSALQEGIITGGGLAMFNAVDNMPSEVTNENMFVAYKILKQAVKVPLKQIIINAGKDPKDIIALMNNSEPNVGYDVKNEVMGDMFKMGIIDPLKVTKNALINAVSVATTILSTNAIVTNQRA
;
A
#
# COMPACT_ATOMS: atom_id res chain seq x y z
N MET A 1 -38.40 0.07 14.88
CA MET A 1 -37.96 1.34 15.48
C MET A 1 -36.90 1.00 16.52
N ASN A 2 -35.61 1.14 16.19
CA ASN A 2 -34.52 0.97 17.13
C ASN A 2 -34.54 2.18 18.08
N GLN A 3 -34.90 1.96 19.34
CA GLN A 3 -34.63 2.91 20.39
C GLN A 3 -33.09 3.01 20.52
N GLN A 4 -32.48 4.03 19.88
CA GLN A 4 -31.14 4.44 20.27
C GLN A 4 -31.24 4.94 21.72
N GLY A 5 -30.79 4.10 22.66
CA GLY A 5 -30.75 4.47 24.07
C GLY A 5 -29.92 5.76 24.21
N TYR A 6 -30.40 6.65 25.09
CA TYR A 6 -29.66 7.86 25.46
C TYR A 6 -28.29 7.47 26.03
N ILE A 7 -27.21 7.87 25.33
CA ILE A 7 -25.83 7.66 25.79
C ILE A 7 -25.31 8.99 26.32
N PRO A 8 -25.13 9.13 27.64
CA PRO A 8 -24.59 10.34 28.24
C PRO A 8 -23.17 10.63 27.66
N LYS A 9 -22.84 11.91 27.62
CA LYS A 9 -21.56 12.39 27.06
C LYS A 9 -20.75 13.08 28.15
N ASP A 10 -19.45 12.81 28.15
CA ASP A 10 -18.47 13.58 28.89
C ASP A 10 -17.88 14.65 27.99
N LEU A 11 -17.73 15.84 28.55
CA LEU A 11 -17.22 17.02 27.85
C LEU A 11 -15.94 17.49 28.53
N ALA A 12 -14.89 17.68 27.74
CA ALA A 12 -13.64 18.29 28.20
C ALA A 12 -13.34 19.52 27.33
N PHE A 13 -12.92 20.59 27.96
CA PHE A 13 -12.68 21.87 27.31
C PHE A 13 -11.25 22.37 27.54
N ASP A 14 -10.79 23.24 26.67
CA ASP A 14 -9.56 24.01 26.80
C ASP A 14 -8.31 23.16 27.17
N ASN A 15 -7.64 23.57 28.23
CA ASN A 15 -6.37 22.97 28.65
C ASN A 15 -6.50 21.53 29.17
N GLU A 16 -7.59 21.16 29.81
CA GLU A 16 -7.80 19.82 30.34
C GLU A 16 -7.89 18.78 29.20
N GLY A 17 -8.77 19.04 28.24
CA GLY A 17 -8.91 18.18 27.08
C GLY A 17 -7.60 18.07 26.28
N ARG A 18 -6.91 19.21 26.09
CA ARG A 18 -5.65 19.28 25.35
C ARG A 18 -4.52 18.49 26.05
N LEU A 19 -4.40 18.58 27.37
CA LEU A 19 -3.43 17.81 28.14
C LEU A 19 -3.66 16.30 28.00
N LYS A 20 -4.91 15.84 28.07
CA LYS A 20 -5.26 14.43 27.89
C LYS A 20 -4.93 13.93 26.48
N LEU A 21 -5.25 14.70 25.44
CA LEU A 21 -4.86 14.36 24.06
C LEU A 21 -3.33 14.22 23.94
N MET A 22 -2.56 15.16 24.50
CA MET A 22 -1.10 15.12 24.45
C MET A 22 -0.51 13.92 25.20
N LEU A 23 -1.12 13.49 26.31
CA LEU A 23 -0.70 12.28 27.03
C LEU A 23 -0.92 11.03 26.16
N GLY A 24 -2.09 10.89 25.53
CA GLY A 24 -2.37 9.80 24.60
C GLY A 24 -1.38 9.75 23.43
N ILE A 25 -1.13 10.91 22.79
CA ILE A 25 -0.16 11.05 21.70
C ILE A 25 1.24 10.65 22.16
N SER A 26 1.67 11.09 23.36
CA SER A 26 3.00 10.77 23.88
C SER A 26 3.15 9.26 24.15
N LYS A 27 2.10 8.59 24.66
CA LYS A 27 2.15 7.15 24.95
C LYS A 27 2.31 6.31 23.68
N ILE A 28 1.47 6.54 22.66
CA ILE A 28 1.58 5.81 21.39
C ILE A 28 2.90 6.13 20.67
N SER A 29 3.29 7.40 20.64
CA SER A 29 4.52 7.81 19.95
C SER A 29 5.77 7.25 20.59
N LYS A 30 5.84 7.11 21.92
CA LYS A 30 6.99 6.49 22.60
C LYS A 30 7.19 5.04 22.18
N ALA A 31 6.12 4.28 22.03
CA ALA A 31 6.19 2.90 21.57
C ALA A 31 6.63 2.84 20.09
N VAL A 32 5.96 3.60 19.22
CA VAL A 32 6.19 3.55 17.77
C VAL A 32 7.56 4.10 17.39
N LYS A 33 7.98 5.25 17.92
CA LYS A 33 9.27 5.87 17.55
C LYS A 33 10.49 5.08 17.98
N SER A 34 10.34 4.13 18.93
CA SER A 34 11.43 3.23 19.31
C SER A 34 11.81 2.26 18.19
N THR A 35 10.94 2.01 17.24
CA THR A 35 11.18 1.12 16.10
C THR A 35 11.86 1.81 14.91
N LEU A 36 11.93 3.16 14.89
CA LEU A 36 12.39 3.95 13.76
C LEU A 36 13.89 3.79 13.48
N GLY A 37 14.22 3.51 12.22
CA GLY A 37 15.59 3.46 11.70
C GLY A 37 16.28 2.09 11.90
N PRO A 38 17.51 1.94 11.38
CA PRO A 38 18.19 0.64 11.31
C PRO A 38 18.58 0.06 12.68
N ARG A 39 18.70 0.92 13.72
CA ARG A 39 18.91 0.51 15.12
C ARG A 39 17.63 0.62 15.96
N GLY A 40 16.46 0.68 15.29
CA GLY A 40 15.16 0.61 15.94
C GLY A 40 14.97 -0.71 16.69
N ARG A 41 14.27 -0.64 17.84
CA ARG A 41 14.06 -1.77 18.72
C ARG A 41 12.77 -2.50 18.37
N THR A 42 12.74 -3.78 18.66
CA THR A 42 11.55 -4.63 18.51
C THR A 42 10.57 -4.35 19.65
N VAL A 43 9.27 -4.37 19.34
CA VAL A 43 8.18 -4.25 20.31
C VAL A 43 7.51 -5.60 20.49
N LEU A 44 7.24 -5.97 21.73
CA LEU A 44 6.46 -7.14 22.11
C LEU A 44 5.03 -6.73 22.36
N ILE A 45 4.09 -7.42 21.75
CA ILE A 45 2.66 -7.15 21.86
C ILE A 45 1.99 -8.42 22.35
N GLU A 46 1.17 -8.32 23.39
CA GLU A 46 0.29 -9.39 23.85
C GLU A 46 -0.80 -9.62 22.79
N SER A 47 -0.96 -10.86 22.33
CA SER A 47 -1.98 -11.19 21.34
C SER A 47 -3.36 -11.27 22.00
N ALA A 48 -4.34 -10.57 21.45
CA ALA A 48 -5.72 -10.64 21.91
C ALA A 48 -6.45 -11.93 21.46
N GLU A 49 -5.91 -12.62 20.45
CA GLU A 49 -6.57 -13.77 19.82
C GLU A 49 -6.15 -15.11 20.42
N HIS A 50 -5.04 -15.18 21.15
CA HIS A 50 -4.54 -16.40 21.79
C HIS A 50 -4.17 -16.15 23.25
N LEU A 51 -4.66 -17.00 24.15
CA LEU A 51 -4.43 -16.96 25.61
C LEU A 51 -2.95 -16.94 26.06
N SER A 52 -2.00 -17.13 25.15
CA SER A 52 -0.56 -17.09 25.41
C SER A 52 0.25 -16.60 24.20
N GLY A 53 -0.38 -15.92 23.23
CA GLY A 53 0.28 -15.46 22.03
C GLY A 53 1.04 -14.14 22.23
N ILE A 54 2.25 -14.07 21.73
CA ILE A 54 3.06 -12.85 21.68
C ILE A 54 3.32 -12.51 20.22
N THR A 55 3.04 -11.28 19.82
CA THR A 55 3.47 -10.75 18.52
C THR A 55 4.75 -9.96 18.69
N ILE A 56 5.75 -10.26 17.88
CA ILE A 56 7.04 -9.59 17.86
C ILE A 56 7.12 -8.78 16.57
N THR A 57 7.28 -7.46 16.65
CA THR A 57 7.30 -6.63 15.45
C THR A 57 8.19 -5.40 15.59
N LYS A 58 8.67 -4.89 14.45
CA LYS A 58 9.27 -3.55 14.29
C LYS A 58 8.39 -2.63 13.45
N ASP A 59 7.28 -3.15 12.90
CA ASP A 59 6.37 -2.34 12.12
C ASP A 59 5.57 -1.38 13.01
N GLY A 60 5.65 -0.09 12.65
CA GLY A 60 4.99 0.97 13.41
C GLY A 60 3.46 0.94 13.34
N VAL A 61 2.87 0.44 12.25
CA VAL A 61 1.40 0.30 12.13
C VAL A 61 0.88 -0.78 13.06
N THR A 62 1.53 -1.94 13.06
CA THR A 62 1.18 -3.05 13.94
C THR A 62 1.27 -2.65 15.41
N VAL A 63 2.37 -1.95 15.78
CA VAL A 63 2.52 -1.40 17.13
C VAL A 63 1.41 -0.39 17.44
N ALA A 64 1.14 0.55 16.55
CA ALA A 64 0.11 1.57 16.77
C ALA A 64 -1.28 0.93 16.93
N ASN A 65 -1.63 -0.03 16.08
CA ASN A 65 -2.93 -0.69 16.09
C ASN A 65 -3.19 -1.50 17.37
N SER A 66 -2.15 -2.05 17.98
CA SER A 66 -2.27 -2.83 19.22
C SER A 66 -2.55 -1.96 20.47
N ILE A 67 -2.27 -0.65 20.41
CA ILE A 67 -2.40 0.23 21.56
C ILE A 67 -3.83 0.75 21.68
N SER A 68 -4.46 0.49 22.84
CA SER A 68 -5.72 1.09 23.25
C SER A 68 -5.61 1.47 24.72
N LEU A 69 -6.15 2.63 25.10
CA LEU A 69 -6.08 3.13 26.47
C LEU A 69 -7.47 3.16 27.11
N SER A 70 -7.50 3.02 28.41
CA SER A 70 -8.74 3.04 29.20
C SER A 70 -9.34 4.45 29.29
N ASP A 71 -8.51 5.50 29.38
CA ASP A 71 -8.99 6.89 29.37
C ASP A 71 -9.56 7.24 27.99
N PRO A 72 -10.84 7.64 27.89
CA PRO A 72 -11.50 7.91 26.62
C PRO A 72 -10.86 9.04 25.82
N LEU A 73 -10.38 10.10 26.48
CA LEU A 73 -9.78 11.28 25.85
C LEU A 73 -8.38 10.94 25.29
N GLU A 74 -7.57 10.22 26.07
CA GLU A 74 -6.29 9.74 25.60
C GLU A 74 -6.45 8.74 24.44
N ASN A 75 -7.47 7.87 24.50
CA ASN A 75 -7.74 6.89 23.46
C ASN A 75 -8.25 7.54 22.17
N LEU A 76 -8.99 8.66 22.26
CA LEU A 76 -9.38 9.42 21.07
C LEU A 76 -8.16 9.95 20.31
N ALA A 77 -7.17 10.49 21.04
CA ALA A 77 -5.89 10.91 20.44
C ALA A 77 -5.16 9.74 19.76
N ILE A 78 -5.16 8.57 20.38
CA ILE A 78 -4.58 7.35 19.76
C ILE A 78 -5.28 7.01 18.44
N GLN A 79 -6.62 7.08 18.38
CA GLN A 79 -7.34 6.82 17.13
C GLN A 79 -6.96 7.81 16.02
N MET A 80 -6.78 9.08 16.35
CA MET A 80 -6.30 10.08 15.37
C MET A 80 -4.87 9.78 14.89
N MET A 81 -3.98 9.33 15.78
CA MET A 81 -2.62 8.93 15.41
C MET A 81 -2.62 7.68 14.51
N LYS A 82 -3.47 6.70 14.82
CA LYS A 82 -3.69 5.51 13.96
C LYS A 82 -4.21 5.90 12.57
N ASP A 83 -5.06 6.91 12.49
CA ASP A 83 -5.59 7.40 11.21
C ASP A 83 -4.47 7.99 10.33
N ALA A 84 -3.54 8.77 10.91
CA ALA A 84 -2.37 9.26 10.19
C ALA A 84 -1.51 8.12 9.62
N ALA A 85 -1.24 7.10 10.42
CA ALA A 85 -0.47 5.92 10.00
C ALA A 85 -1.21 5.13 8.90
N ARG A 86 -2.51 4.88 9.09
CA ARG A 86 -3.34 4.13 8.13
C ARG A 86 -3.42 4.83 6.77
N ARG A 87 -3.65 6.15 6.74
CA ARG A 87 -3.67 6.92 5.49
C ARG A 87 -2.32 6.88 4.78
N THR A 88 -1.22 6.89 5.53
CA THR A 88 0.13 6.80 4.96
C THR A 88 0.37 5.42 4.36
N ALA A 89 -0.01 4.35 5.07
CA ALA A 89 0.03 2.98 4.54
C ALA A 89 -0.80 2.85 3.25
N GLN A 90 -2.02 3.39 3.22
CA GLN A 90 -2.89 3.32 2.04
C GLN A 90 -2.35 4.11 0.83
N SER A 91 -1.68 5.25 1.06
CA SER A 91 -1.22 6.13 -0.02
C SER A 91 0.17 5.78 -0.55
N ALA A 92 1.06 5.26 0.29
CA ALA A 92 2.46 5.00 -0.06
C ALA A 92 2.94 3.58 0.30
N GLY A 93 2.17 2.85 1.12
CA GLY A 93 2.49 1.49 1.57
C GLY A 93 3.59 1.41 2.64
N ASP A 94 4.27 2.52 2.94
CA ASP A 94 5.36 2.64 3.92
C ASP A 94 5.36 4.04 4.56
N GLY A 95 6.25 4.31 5.52
CA GLY A 95 6.43 5.63 6.17
C GLY A 95 5.47 5.90 7.33
N THR A 96 4.77 4.90 7.81
CA THR A 96 3.77 4.97 8.88
C THR A 96 4.36 5.43 10.21
N THR A 97 5.52 4.90 10.59
CA THR A 97 6.27 5.33 11.77
C THR A 97 6.67 6.81 11.67
N THR A 98 7.14 7.24 10.49
CA THR A 98 7.50 8.63 10.23
C THR A 98 6.30 9.56 10.37
N ALA A 99 5.11 9.17 9.88
CA ALA A 99 3.89 9.95 10.03
C ALA A 99 3.50 10.14 11.50
N ILE A 100 3.57 9.10 12.33
CA ILE A 100 3.31 9.19 13.77
C ILE A 100 4.31 10.12 14.47
N VAL A 101 5.59 9.97 14.15
CA VAL A 101 6.66 10.81 14.74
C VAL A 101 6.48 12.28 14.36
N LEU A 102 6.16 12.56 13.11
CA LEU A 102 5.90 13.92 12.65
C LEU A 102 4.63 14.52 13.29
N THR A 103 3.56 13.74 13.40
CA THR A 103 2.31 14.19 14.04
C THR A 103 2.56 14.59 15.49
N GLU A 104 3.24 13.73 16.28
CA GLU A 104 3.62 14.04 17.66
C GLU A 104 4.48 15.30 17.73
N ALA A 105 5.46 15.41 16.83
CA ALA A 105 6.37 16.54 16.82
C ALA A 105 5.66 17.87 16.51
N ILE A 106 4.73 17.90 15.55
CA ILE A 106 3.94 19.09 15.20
C ILE A 106 3.03 19.47 16.37
N VAL A 107 2.31 18.50 16.96
CA VAL A 107 1.41 18.76 18.10
C VAL A 107 2.19 19.23 19.32
N SER A 108 3.34 18.61 19.62
CA SER A 108 4.20 19.01 20.74
C SER A 108 4.78 20.42 20.55
N ALA A 109 5.26 20.74 19.35
CA ALA A 109 5.75 22.09 19.04
C ALA A 109 4.61 23.13 19.08
N GLY A 110 3.45 22.79 18.53
CA GLY A 110 2.26 23.63 18.60
C GLY A 110 1.82 23.88 20.04
N GLY A 111 1.74 22.86 20.87
CA GLY A 111 1.38 23.00 22.29
C GLY A 111 2.31 23.89 23.10
N LYS A 112 3.60 24.01 22.69
CA LYS A 112 4.59 24.88 23.33
C LYS A 112 4.58 26.32 22.79
N LEU A 113 4.34 26.49 21.50
CA LEU A 113 4.50 27.77 20.79
C LEU A 113 3.19 28.54 20.63
N LEU A 114 2.05 27.83 20.59
CA LEU A 114 0.73 28.47 20.52
C LEU A 114 0.36 29.05 21.89
N LYS A 115 0.11 30.35 21.90
CA LYS A 115 -0.37 31.08 23.07
C LYS A 115 -1.78 31.58 22.82
N LYS A 116 -2.46 32.08 23.87
CA LYS A 116 -3.84 32.61 23.78
C LYS A 116 -4.00 33.76 22.81
N GLU A 117 -2.96 34.55 22.58
CA GLU A 117 -2.89 35.69 21.68
C GLU A 117 -2.85 35.31 20.19
N HIS A 118 -2.49 34.08 19.86
CA HIS A 118 -2.36 33.65 18.47
C HIS A 118 -3.69 33.20 17.88
N ASN A 119 -3.95 33.59 16.62
CA ASN A 119 -5.09 33.09 15.87
C ASN A 119 -4.77 31.68 15.32
N VAL A 120 -5.29 30.66 15.99
CA VAL A 120 -5.04 29.25 15.66
C VAL A 120 -5.41 28.92 14.21
N THR A 121 -6.52 29.48 13.70
CA THR A 121 -6.96 29.24 12.31
C THR A 121 -5.95 29.79 11.30
N GLU A 122 -5.40 30.98 11.55
CA GLU A 122 -4.35 31.54 10.70
C GLU A 122 -3.05 30.76 10.79
N VAL A 123 -2.64 30.36 12.00
CA VAL A 123 -1.44 29.51 12.19
C VAL A 123 -1.58 28.21 11.40
N ILE A 124 -2.73 27.54 11.45
CA ILE A 124 -3.01 26.32 10.69
C ILE A 124 -2.92 26.57 9.17
N LYS A 125 -3.49 27.67 8.69
CA LYS A 125 -3.38 28.07 7.29
C LYS A 125 -1.92 28.19 6.86
N TYR A 126 -1.08 28.84 7.68
CA TYR A 126 0.35 28.98 7.39
C TYR A 126 1.12 27.67 7.52
N ILE A 127 0.77 26.79 8.47
CA ILE A 127 1.36 25.43 8.56
C ILE A 127 1.11 24.68 7.25
N ASN A 128 -0.11 24.72 6.71
CA ASN A 128 -0.43 24.09 5.44
C ASN A 128 0.35 24.70 4.28
N LYS A 129 0.46 26.02 4.22
CA LYS A 129 1.28 26.70 3.20
C LYS A 129 2.75 26.25 3.25
N TYR A 130 3.36 26.27 4.43
CA TYR A 130 4.75 25.84 4.60
C TYR A 130 4.95 24.34 4.34
N LYS A 131 3.95 23.49 4.63
CA LYS A 131 3.96 22.08 4.22
C LYS A 131 4.04 21.97 2.69
N ASP A 132 3.24 22.74 1.95
CA ASP A 132 3.25 22.72 0.48
C ASP A 132 4.60 23.23 -0.07
N ASP A 133 5.15 24.30 0.50
CA ASP A 133 6.47 24.81 0.14
C ASP A 133 7.57 23.76 0.40
N LEU A 134 7.49 23.04 1.52
CA LEU A 134 8.42 21.95 1.86
C LEU A 134 8.33 20.79 0.87
N ILE A 135 7.12 20.40 0.49
CA ILE A 135 6.90 19.35 -0.52
C ILE A 135 7.55 19.76 -1.85
N LEU A 136 7.35 21.00 -2.31
CA LEU A 136 7.99 21.51 -3.53
C LEU A 136 9.53 21.45 -3.45
N GLN A 137 10.12 21.73 -2.27
CA GLN A 137 11.57 21.59 -2.09
C GLN A 137 12.02 20.12 -2.15
N LEU A 138 11.26 19.20 -1.56
CA LEU A 138 11.55 17.76 -1.65
C LEU A 138 11.46 17.26 -3.10
N GLU A 139 10.45 17.68 -3.85
CA GLU A 139 10.27 17.34 -5.26
C GLU A 139 11.41 17.86 -6.13
N ARG A 140 11.86 19.11 -5.92
CA ARG A 140 13.01 19.70 -6.63
C ARG A 140 14.33 18.95 -6.36
N ASN A 141 14.49 18.42 -5.17
CA ASN A 141 15.69 17.69 -4.75
C ASN A 141 15.62 16.20 -5.07
N SER A 142 14.50 15.73 -5.61
CA SER A 142 14.31 14.33 -5.95
C SER A 142 15.12 13.94 -7.19
N LYS A 143 15.57 12.69 -7.22
CA LYS A 143 16.26 12.10 -8.36
C LYS A 143 15.47 10.93 -8.90
N LYS A 144 15.32 10.84 -10.23
CA LYS A 144 14.74 9.65 -10.86
C LYS A 144 15.59 8.44 -10.53
N ILE A 145 14.91 7.32 -10.27
CA ILE A 145 15.58 6.08 -9.94
C ILE A 145 16.21 5.44 -11.19
N ASN A 146 17.41 4.94 -11.03
CA ASN A 146 18.04 4.05 -11.99
C ASN A 146 17.89 2.59 -11.50
N LYS A 147 17.74 1.62 -12.42
CA LYS A 147 17.58 0.18 -12.09
C LYS A 147 18.66 -0.36 -11.13
N SER A 148 19.87 0.26 -11.15
CA SER A 148 20.95 -0.10 -10.22
C SER A 148 20.66 0.26 -8.75
N ARG A 149 19.74 1.21 -8.48
CA ARG A 149 19.40 1.67 -7.14
C ARG A 149 18.22 0.93 -6.50
N LEU A 150 17.57 0.02 -7.23
CA LEU A 150 16.47 -0.79 -6.70
C LEU A 150 16.91 -1.63 -5.50
N LEU A 151 18.14 -2.15 -5.53
CA LEU A 151 18.71 -2.93 -4.43
C LEU A 151 18.86 -2.09 -3.16
N ASP A 152 19.33 -0.84 -3.28
CA ASP A 152 19.53 0.03 -2.13
C ASP A 152 18.20 0.32 -1.42
N ILE A 153 17.16 0.68 -2.20
CA ILE A 153 15.82 0.97 -1.65
C ILE A 153 15.22 -0.27 -1.00
N ALA A 154 15.22 -1.39 -1.73
CA ALA A 154 14.66 -2.64 -1.22
C ALA A 154 15.37 -3.08 0.07
N THR A 155 16.69 -2.94 0.13
CA THR A 155 17.48 -3.28 1.32
C THR A 155 17.13 -2.39 2.51
N ILE A 156 17.05 -1.06 2.31
CA ILE A 156 16.76 -0.12 3.40
C ILE A 156 15.36 -0.34 3.95
N SER A 157 14.36 -0.42 3.09
CA SER A 157 12.97 -0.65 3.52
C SER A 157 12.77 -2.04 4.16
N ALA A 158 13.61 -3.02 3.79
CA ALA A 158 13.66 -4.33 4.46
C ALA A 158 14.50 -4.35 5.75
N ASN A 159 14.62 -3.23 6.47
CA ASN A 159 15.45 -3.12 7.67
C ASN A 159 16.93 -3.48 7.46
N ASN A 160 17.51 -3.10 6.33
CA ASN A 160 18.87 -3.42 5.92
C ASN A 160 19.16 -4.92 5.70
N ASP A 161 18.13 -5.70 5.38
CA ASP A 161 18.25 -7.09 4.99
C ASP A 161 18.60 -7.17 3.49
N LYS A 162 19.88 -7.51 3.21
CA LYS A 162 20.39 -7.59 1.83
C LYS A 162 19.83 -8.77 1.04
N GLU A 163 19.48 -9.86 1.71
CA GLU A 163 18.92 -11.05 1.06
C GLU A 163 17.53 -10.73 0.52
N ILE A 164 16.66 -10.18 1.37
CA ILE A 164 15.32 -9.71 0.97
C ILE A 164 15.45 -8.63 -0.11
N GLY A 165 16.33 -7.65 0.08
CA GLY A 165 16.57 -6.60 -0.91
C GLY A 165 16.98 -7.13 -2.27
N SER A 166 17.82 -8.16 -2.32
CA SER A 166 18.25 -8.80 -3.57
C SER A 166 17.08 -9.48 -4.28
N ILE A 167 16.28 -10.27 -3.56
CA ILE A 167 15.10 -10.98 -4.10
C ILE A 167 14.12 -9.98 -4.72
N ILE A 168 13.81 -8.89 -4.02
CA ILE A 168 12.89 -7.84 -4.49
C ILE A 168 13.46 -7.12 -5.71
N SER A 169 14.73 -6.71 -5.64
CA SER A 169 15.41 -6.02 -6.76
C SER A 169 15.44 -6.87 -8.02
N GLU A 170 15.71 -8.17 -7.91
CA GLU A 170 15.69 -9.09 -9.04
C GLU A 170 14.28 -9.29 -9.60
N ALA A 171 13.27 -9.40 -8.75
CA ALA A 171 11.88 -9.46 -9.19
C ALA A 171 11.53 -8.23 -10.04
N TYR A 172 11.79 -7.01 -9.55
CA TYR A 172 11.51 -5.78 -10.31
C TYR A 172 12.37 -5.62 -11.57
N LYS A 173 13.61 -6.11 -11.58
CA LYS A 173 14.44 -6.10 -12.81
C LYS A 173 13.85 -6.97 -13.90
N LYS A 174 13.27 -8.12 -13.55
CA LYS A 174 12.64 -9.07 -14.48
C LYS A 174 11.27 -8.61 -14.94
N VAL A 175 10.46 -8.09 -14.00
CA VAL A 175 9.08 -7.63 -14.26
C VAL A 175 9.06 -6.30 -15.00
N GLY A 176 10.07 -5.47 -14.82
CA GLY A 176 10.11 -4.12 -15.37
C GLY A 176 9.49 -3.07 -14.43
N THR A 177 9.54 -1.81 -14.87
CA THR A 177 9.08 -0.66 -14.06
C THR A 177 7.56 -0.58 -13.92
N ASP A 178 6.84 -1.09 -14.89
CA ASP A 178 5.38 -1.06 -14.97
C ASP A 178 4.74 -2.40 -14.52
N GLY A 179 5.57 -3.40 -14.20
CA GLY A 179 5.10 -4.72 -13.78
C GLY A 179 4.63 -4.77 -12.32
N ILE A 180 3.76 -5.73 -12.03
CA ILE A 180 3.24 -5.96 -10.67
C ILE A 180 4.18 -6.90 -9.91
N VAL A 181 4.54 -6.51 -8.70
CA VAL A 181 5.18 -7.41 -7.73
C VAL A 181 4.23 -7.57 -6.54
N THR A 182 3.90 -8.82 -6.22
CA THR A 182 3.04 -9.20 -5.10
C THR A 182 3.81 -10.00 -4.08
N VAL A 183 3.31 -10.01 -2.85
CA VAL A 183 3.91 -10.74 -1.76
C VAL A 183 2.91 -11.79 -1.26
N GLU A 184 3.35 -13.03 -1.13
CA GLU A 184 2.54 -14.15 -0.67
C GLU A 184 3.29 -14.96 0.39
N LYS A 185 2.55 -15.66 1.25
CA LYS A 185 3.17 -16.59 2.21
C LYS A 185 3.62 -17.84 1.49
N SER A 186 4.86 -18.25 1.73
CA SER A 186 5.39 -19.52 1.24
C SER A 186 4.94 -20.66 2.14
N MET A 187 4.68 -21.82 1.56
CA MET A 187 4.52 -23.06 2.31
C MET A 187 5.86 -23.69 2.72
N ASN A 188 6.96 -23.15 2.19
CA ASN A 188 8.32 -23.60 2.48
C ASN A 188 9.03 -22.61 3.41
N HIS A 189 10.15 -23.03 4.00
CA HIS A 189 10.96 -22.17 4.87
C HIS A 189 11.74 -21.09 4.10
N GLU A 190 11.90 -21.24 2.79
CA GLU A 190 12.69 -20.35 1.95
C GLU A 190 11.86 -19.19 1.40
N THR A 191 12.50 -18.02 1.30
CA THR A 191 11.94 -16.85 0.60
C THR A 191 12.52 -16.81 -0.80
N TYR A 192 11.66 -16.77 -1.81
CA TYR A 192 12.06 -16.74 -3.22
C TYR A 192 11.08 -15.92 -4.05
N ALA A 193 11.53 -15.50 -5.25
CA ALA A 193 10.68 -14.82 -6.21
C ALA A 193 10.54 -15.64 -7.49
N THR A 194 9.33 -15.70 -8.01
CA THR A 194 9.02 -16.23 -9.34
C THR A 194 8.52 -15.09 -10.22
N VAL A 195 8.84 -15.16 -11.51
CA VAL A 195 8.29 -14.20 -12.50
C VAL A 195 7.62 -15.02 -13.58
N THR A 196 6.36 -14.69 -13.85
CA THR A 196 5.56 -15.33 -14.90
C THR A 196 5.04 -14.26 -15.86
N ASN A 197 5.04 -14.54 -17.17
CA ASN A 197 4.31 -13.71 -18.12
C ASN A 197 2.84 -14.09 -18.03
N GLY A 198 1.97 -13.12 -17.77
CA GLY A 198 0.56 -13.41 -17.66
C GLY A 198 -0.23 -12.31 -16.97
N ILE A 199 -1.53 -12.49 -16.94
CA ILE A 199 -2.48 -11.61 -16.28
C ILE A 199 -2.84 -12.23 -14.95
N LYS A 200 -2.67 -11.48 -13.87
CA LYS A 200 -3.18 -11.87 -12.56
C LYS A 200 -4.58 -11.30 -12.36
N ILE A 201 -5.48 -12.14 -11.92
CA ILE A 201 -6.83 -11.77 -11.49
C ILE A 201 -6.92 -12.08 -10.00
N ASP A 202 -7.22 -11.07 -9.17
CA ASP A 202 -7.36 -11.22 -7.72
C ASP A 202 -8.74 -11.82 -7.35
N ARG A 203 -9.06 -12.93 -8.00
CA ARG A 203 -10.22 -13.79 -7.74
C ARG A 203 -9.87 -15.23 -8.10
N GLY A 204 -10.43 -16.15 -7.35
CA GLY A 204 -10.25 -17.58 -7.55
C GLY A 204 -11.49 -18.28 -8.08
N TYR A 205 -11.46 -19.59 -8.03
CA TYR A 205 -12.55 -20.45 -8.51
C TYR A 205 -13.83 -20.24 -7.70
N SER A 206 -14.99 -20.36 -8.38
CA SER A 206 -16.30 -20.26 -7.74
C SER A 206 -16.75 -21.57 -7.03
N SER A 207 -16.10 -22.70 -7.30
CA SER A 207 -16.39 -23.99 -6.65
C SER A 207 -15.15 -24.87 -6.60
N ASN A 208 -14.94 -25.54 -5.45
CA ASN A 208 -13.86 -26.51 -5.25
C ASN A 208 -13.96 -27.75 -6.18
N LEU A 209 -15.13 -27.97 -6.78
CA LEU A 209 -15.33 -29.09 -7.71
C LEU A 209 -14.67 -28.88 -9.08
N PHE A 210 -14.15 -27.68 -9.34
CA PHE A 210 -13.34 -27.39 -10.55
C PHE A 210 -11.87 -27.77 -10.39
N LEU A 211 -11.42 -28.11 -9.17
CA LEU A 211 -10.03 -28.42 -8.86
C LEU A 211 -9.59 -29.73 -9.50
N ASN A 212 -8.47 -29.70 -10.19
CA ASN A 212 -7.80 -30.89 -10.72
C ASN A 212 -6.43 -31.17 -10.05
N ASN A 213 -5.91 -30.19 -9.29
CA ASN A 213 -4.69 -30.33 -8.49
C ASN A 213 -5.02 -30.15 -6.99
N GLN A 214 -5.43 -31.25 -6.35
CA GLN A 214 -5.82 -31.26 -4.91
C GLN A 214 -4.65 -30.99 -3.95
N ARG A 215 -3.38 -31.15 -4.39
CA ARG A 215 -2.22 -30.92 -3.52
C ARG A 215 -1.95 -29.44 -3.28
N LYS A 216 -2.35 -28.59 -4.23
CA LYS A 216 -2.15 -27.14 -4.18
C LYS A 216 -3.46 -26.34 -4.15
N ASP A 217 -4.61 -27.04 -4.12
CA ASP A 217 -5.94 -26.43 -4.23
C ASP A 217 -6.07 -25.51 -5.47
N GLU A 218 -5.63 -26.03 -6.63
CA GLU A 218 -5.59 -25.28 -7.88
C GLU A 218 -6.32 -26.01 -9.00
N CYS A 219 -6.88 -25.25 -9.93
CA CYS A 219 -7.30 -25.73 -11.25
C CYS A 219 -6.25 -25.31 -12.28
N VAL A 220 -5.53 -26.25 -12.86
CA VAL A 220 -4.49 -26.00 -13.87
C VAL A 220 -4.94 -26.59 -15.20
N MET A 221 -5.04 -25.79 -16.24
CA MET A 221 -5.38 -26.23 -17.58
C MET A 221 -4.46 -25.58 -18.61
N GLU A 222 -4.18 -26.27 -19.70
CA GLU A 222 -3.38 -25.77 -20.85
C GLU A 222 -4.26 -25.76 -22.10
N ASP A 223 -3.98 -24.87 -23.06
CA ASP A 223 -4.79 -24.67 -24.29
C ASP A 223 -6.25 -24.33 -23.98
N VAL A 224 -6.49 -23.19 -23.33
CA VAL A 224 -7.78 -22.85 -22.75
C VAL A 224 -8.46 -21.72 -23.53
N MET A 225 -9.72 -21.95 -23.93
CA MET A 225 -10.59 -20.91 -24.42
C MET A 225 -11.14 -20.09 -23.25
N VAL A 226 -11.27 -18.78 -23.41
CA VAL A 226 -11.70 -17.88 -22.33
C VAL A 226 -12.93 -17.09 -22.72
N LEU A 227 -13.99 -17.21 -21.93
CA LEU A 227 -15.19 -16.39 -22.01
C LEU A 227 -15.08 -15.25 -20.98
N VAL A 228 -15.30 -14.00 -21.42
CA VAL A 228 -15.26 -12.82 -20.56
C VAL A 228 -16.58 -12.07 -20.68
N CYS A 229 -17.30 -11.97 -19.54
CA CYS A 229 -18.62 -11.36 -19.51
C CYS A 229 -18.91 -10.76 -18.12
N ASP A 230 -19.54 -9.58 -18.03
CA ASP A 230 -20.04 -9.02 -16.77
C ASP A 230 -21.53 -9.25 -16.53
N GLN A 231 -22.24 -9.73 -17.55
CA GLN A 231 -23.63 -10.13 -17.44
C GLN A 231 -23.77 -11.40 -16.62
N GLU A 232 -24.73 -11.45 -15.69
CA GLU A 232 -24.97 -12.63 -14.88
C GLU A 232 -25.53 -13.79 -15.68
N ILE A 233 -24.84 -14.93 -15.66
CA ILE A 233 -25.31 -16.17 -16.29
C ILE A 233 -26.25 -16.88 -15.32
N ASN A 234 -27.53 -16.67 -15.50
CA ASN A 234 -28.60 -17.24 -14.64
C ASN A 234 -29.10 -18.61 -15.13
N ASN A 235 -28.90 -18.92 -16.42
CA ASN A 235 -29.29 -20.17 -17.03
C ASN A 235 -28.19 -20.67 -17.96
N ILE A 236 -27.89 -21.97 -17.89
CA ILE A 236 -26.85 -22.61 -18.71
C ILE A 236 -27.18 -22.52 -20.24
N LEU A 237 -28.47 -22.39 -20.60
CA LEU A 237 -28.90 -22.21 -21.96
C LEU A 237 -28.39 -20.90 -22.59
N GLN A 238 -28.10 -19.88 -21.82
CA GLN A 238 -27.56 -18.62 -22.33
C GLN A 238 -26.16 -18.77 -22.96
N ILE A 239 -25.41 -19.79 -22.53
CA ILE A 239 -24.05 -20.09 -23.05
C ILE A 239 -24.01 -21.43 -23.81
N GLU A 240 -25.17 -22.00 -24.15
CA GLU A 240 -25.28 -23.30 -24.83
C GLU A 240 -24.52 -23.32 -26.15
N ASN A 241 -24.59 -22.23 -26.92
CA ASN A 241 -23.94 -22.09 -28.23
C ASN A 241 -22.41 -22.18 -28.15
N VAL A 242 -21.82 -21.90 -26.96
CA VAL A 242 -20.39 -22.09 -26.68
C VAL A 242 -20.14 -23.45 -26.08
N LEU A 243 -20.92 -23.87 -25.08
CA LEU A 243 -20.72 -25.14 -24.39
C LEU A 243 -20.82 -26.36 -25.32
N LYS A 244 -21.80 -26.42 -26.22
CA LYS A 244 -21.95 -27.53 -27.13
C LYS A 244 -20.73 -27.78 -28.03
N PRO A 245 -20.14 -26.77 -28.71
CA PRO A 245 -18.92 -26.95 -29.48
C PRO A 245 -17.70 -27.30 -28.63
N ILE A 246 -17.56 -26.69 -27.44
CA ILE A 246 -16.47 -26.97 -26.48
C ILE A 246 -16.49 -28.46 -26.09
N ILE A 247 -17.64 -28.97 -25.68
CA ILE A 247 -17.82 -30.37 -25.31
C ILE A 247 -17.57 -31.29 -26.52
N LYS A 248 -18.14 -30.99 -27.69
CA LYS A 248 -17.98 -31.79 -28.88
C LYS A 248 -16.53 -31.88 -29.38
N GLN A 249 -15.77 -30.79 -29.22
CA GLN A 249 -14.37 -30.70 -29.63
C GLN A 249 -13.39 -31.07 -28.51
N ASN A 250 -13.88 -31.46 -27.32
CA ASN A 250 -13.10 -31.75 -26.13
C ASN A 250 -12.10 -30.61 -25.77
N LYS A 251 -12.54 -29.35 -25.96
CA LYS A 251 -11.75 -28.17 -25.61
C LYS A 251 -11.95 -27.79 -24.16
N LYS A 252 -10.98 -27.04 -23.61
CA LYS A 252 -11.01 -26.54 -22.25
C LYS A 252 -11.57 -25.12 -22.23
N LEU A 253 -12.33 -24.77 -21.20
CA LEU A 253 -13.00 -23.47 -21.09
C LEU A 253 -12.79 -22.85 -19.72
N LEU A 254 -12.36 -21.59 -19.71
CA LEU A 254 -12.41 -20.71 -18.56
C LEU A 254 -13.56 -19.72 -18.75
N ILE A 255 -14.44 -19.63 -17.77
CA ILE A 255 -15.52 -18.65 -17.73
C ILE A 255 -15.19 -17.59 -16.69
N ILE A 256 -14.99 -16.34 -17.10
CA ILE A 256 -14.81 -15.20 -16.22
C ILE A 256 -16.12 -14.40 -16.29
N ALA A 257 -17.06 -14.77 -15.44
CA ALA A 257 -18.40 -14.19 -15.41
C ALA A 257 -19.08 -14.41 -14.06
N PRO A 258 -20.01 -13.52 -13.64
CA PRO A 258 -20.90 -13.80 -12.53
C PRO A 258 -21.88 -14.91 -12.96
N CYS A 259 -21.91 -16.00 -12.21
CA CYS A 259 -22.82 -17.12 -12.47
C CYS A 259 -23.71 -17.37 -11.26
N SER A 260 -24.99 -17.64 -11.49
CA SER A 260 -25.89 -18.09 -10.41
C SER A 260 -25.41 -19.41 -9.80
N ILE A 261 -25.73 -19.64 -8.54
CA ILE A 261 -25.35 -20.87 -7.81
C ILE A 261 -25.79 -22.13 -8.57
N ASN A 262 -26.97 -22.11 -9.19
CA ASN A 262 -27.49 -23.23 -9.97
C ASN A 262 -26.64 -23.53 -11.20
N VAL A 263 -26.17 -22.49 -11.89
CA VAL A 263 -25.28 -22.64 -13.06
C VAL A 263 -23.92 -23.18 -12.62
N VAL A 264 -23.32 -22.60 -11.55
CA VAL A 264 -22.04 -23.09 -10.99
C VAL A 264 -22.14 -24.56 -10.61
N ASN A 265 -23.18 -24.96 -9.88
CA ASN A 265 -23.39 -26.35 -9.47
C ASN A 265 -23.58 -27.30 -10.67
N THR A 266 -24.29 -26.86 -11.70
CA THR A 266 -24.52 -27.63 -12.93
C THR A 266 -23.20 -27.83 -13.70
N LEU A 267 -22.40 -26.77 -13.86
CA LEU A 267 -21.09 -26.83 -14.50
C LEU A 267 -20.14 -27.72 -13.72
N ALA A 268 -20.07 -27.55 -12.39
CA ALA A 268 -19.24 -28.37 -11.51
C ALA A 268 -19.63 -29.84 -11.52
N ALA A 269 -20.93 -30.16 -11.54
CA ALA A 269 -21.40 -31.54 -11.65
C ALA A 269 -20.99 -32.19 -12.99
N ASN A 270 -20.96 -31.42 -14.09
CA ASN A 270 -20.49 -31.90 -15.39
C ASN A 270 -18.96 -32.09 -15.42
N VAL A 271 -18.19 -31.27 -14.70
CA VAL A 271 -16.75 -31.50 -14.55
C VAL A 271 -16.50 -32.83 -13.85
N VAL A 272 -17.19 -33.09 -12.75
CA VAL A 272 -16.99 -34.33 -11.95
C VAL A 272 -17.53 -35.58 -12.65
N ARG A 273 -18.73 -35.51 -13.25
CA ARG A 273 -19.40 -36.69 -13.81
C ARG A 273 -19.01 -36.99 -15.25
N ASN A 274 -18.83 -35.96 -16.05
CA ASN A 274 -18.66 -36.09 -17.51
C ASN A 274 -17.22 -35.73 -17.95
N GLY A 275 -16.32 -35.42 -17.03
CA GLY A 275 -14.92 -35.07 -17.35
C GLY A 275 -14.79 -33.77 -18.12
N LEU A 276 -15.77 -32.86 -18.04
CA LEU A 276 -15.70 -31.55 -18.71
C LEU A 276 -14.53 -30.75 -18.11
N GLN A 277 -13.65 -30.25 -18.97
CA GLN A 277 -12.52 -29.44 -18.53
C GLN A 277 -12.92 -27.95 -18.53
N LEU A 278 -13.43 -27.50 -17.39
CA LEU A 278 -13.97 -26.16 -17.24
C LEU A 278 -13.67 -25.62 -15.83
N CYS A 279 -13.43 -24.30 -15.76
CA CYS A 279 -13.37 -23.55 -14.50
C CYS A 279 -14.15 -22.25 -14.64
N ASN A 280 -14.75 -21.78 -13.55
CA ASN A 280 -15.40 -20.48 -13.47
C ASN A 280 -14.75 -19.63 -12.39
N ILE A 281 -14.46 -18.38 -12.75
CA ILE A 281 -13.94 -17.32 -11.88
C ILE A 281 -14.99 -16.21 -11.81
N VAL A 282 -15.23 -15.69 -10.60
CA VAL A 282 -16.09 -14.51 -10.40
C VAL A 282 -15.31 -13.26 -10.85
N PRO A 283 -15.96 -12.27 -11.49
CA PRO A 283 -15.31 -11.02 -11.89
C PRO A 283 -14.57 -10.33 -10.74
N PRO A 284 -13.39 -9.73 -11.00
CA PRO A 284 -12.66 -8.96 -9.99
C PRO A 284 -13.37 -7.66 -9.67
N GLN A 285 -13.24 -7.15 -8.45
CA GLN A 285 -13.81 -5.89 -8.00
C GLN A 285 -15.35 -5.81 -8.14
N PHE A 286 -15.92 -4.59 -8.07
CA PHE A 286 -17.35 -4.32 -8.21
C PHE A 286 -17.59 -3.03 -8.98
N GLY A 287 -18.78 -2.88 -9.58
CA GLY A 287 -19.21 -1.66 -10.24
C GLY A 287 -18.38 -1.32 -11.48
N TYR A 288 -18.01 -0.05 -11.63
CA TYR A 288 -17.27 0.41 -12.81
C TYR A 288 -15.85 -0.18 -12.89
N LYS A 289 -15.19 -0.42 -11.76
CA LYS A 289 -13.85 -1.02 -11.71
C LYS A 289 -13.85 -2.45 -12.24
N SER A 290 -14.89 -3.22 -11.93
CA SER A 290 -15.05 -4.56 -12.47
C SER A 290 -15.19 -4.52 -13.99
N HIS A 291 -16.04 -3.63 -14.51
CA HIS A 291 -16.26 -3.46 -15.94
C HIS A 291 -14.96 -3.15 -16.70
N GLU A 292 -14.19 -2.20 -16.21
CA GLU A 292 -12.91 -1.79 -16.80
C GLU A 292 -11.87 -2.92 -16.78
N LEU A 293 -11.74 -3.63 -15.65
CA LEU A 293 -10.83 -4.78 -15.56
C LEU A 293 -11.25 -5.94 -16.45
N MET A 294 -12.54 -6.22 -16.55
CA MET A 294 -13.06 -7.28 -17.42
C MET A 294 -12.82 -6.95 -18.90
N GLN A 295 -12.95 -5.69 -19.27
CA GLN A 295 -12.61 -5.23 -20.63
C GLN A 295 -11.11 -5.41 -20.91
N ASP A 296 -10.24 -5.03 -19.97
CA ASP A 296 -8.79 -5.20 -20.12
C ASP A 296 -8.40 -6.69 -20.21
N ILE A 297 -9.03 -7.56 -19.41
CA ILE A 297 -8.83 -9.01 -19.50
C ILE A 297 -9.24 -9.52 -20.89
N ALA A 298 -10.39 -9.09 -21.41
CA ALA A 298 -10.87 -9.48 -22.73
C ALA A 298 -9.88 -9.07 -23.83
N PHE A 299 -9.35 -7.84 -23.80
CA PHE A 299 -8.30 -7.39 -24.72
C PHE A 299 -7.05 -8.27 -24.66
N ALA A 300 -6.58 -8.56 -23.47
CA ALA A 300 -5.34 -9.31 -23.29
C ALA A 300 -5.45 -10.77 -23.76
N VAL A 301 -6.60 -11.43 -23.54
CA VAL A 301 -6.81 -12.81 -24.00
C VAL A 301 -7.30 -12.89 -25.45
N GLY A 302 -7.69 -11.74 -26.05
CA GLY A 302 -8.27 -11.68 -27.38
C GLY A 302 -9.72 -12.17 -27.45
N ALA A 303 -10.49 -11.97 -26.37
CA ALA A 303 -11.91 -12.28 -26.31
C ALA A 303 -12.76 -11.06 -26.66
N LYS A 304 -13.96 -11.30 -27.21
CA LYS A 304 -15.00 -10.27 -27.23
C LYS A 304 -15.59 -10.13 -25.83
N TYR A 305 -15.61 -8.90 -25.33
CA TYR A 305 -16.23 -8.59 -24.03
C TYR A 305 -17.73 -8.43 -24.18
N TYR A 306 -18.50 -9.22 -23.43
CA TYR A 306 -19.96 -9.15 -23.37
C TYR A 306 -20.39 -8.42 -22.11
N SER A 307 -21.18 -7.35 -22.25
CA SER A 307 -21.58 -6.51 -21.13
C SER A 307 -23.07 -6.12 -21.20
N ASP A 308 -23.73 -6.14 -20.05
CA ASP A 308 -25.09 -5.59 -19.91
C ASP A 308 -25.16 -4.10 -20.27
N LYS A 309 -24.07 -3.36 -20.04
CA LYS A 309 -24.03 -1.92 -20.31
C LYS A 309 -24.02 -1.58 -21.79
N THR A 310 -23.48 -2.46 -22.61
CA THR A 310 -23.47 -2.33 -24.07
C THR A 310 -24.70 -2.93 -24.72
N GLY A 311 -25.56 -3.59 -23.94
CA GLY A 311 -26.79 -4.23 -24.45
C GLY A 311 -26.52 -5.53 -25.22
N ASP A 312 -25.39 -6.19 -24.95
CA ASP A 312 -25.06 -7.45 -25.62
C ASP A 312 -25.98 -8.58 -25.15
N ASP A 313 -26.35 -9.46 -26.07
CA ASP A 313 -27.16 -10.66 -25.80
C ASP A 313 -26.26 -11.91 -25.78
N LEU A 314 -26.18 -12.56 -24.63
CA LEU A 314 -25.41 -13.80 -24.45
C LEU A 314 -25.88 -14.96 -25.35
N SER A 315 -27.12 -14.94 -25.81
CA SER A 315 -27.65 -15.96 -26.75
C SER A 315 -26.98 -15.91 -28.12
N LEU A 316 -26.38 -14.78 -28.49
CA LEU A 316 -25.63 -14.57 -29.72
C LEU A 316 -24.16 -14.99 -29.62
N LEU A 317 -23.70 -15.37 -28.43
CA LEU A 317 -22.33 -15.77 -28.16
C LEU A 317 -21.93 -16.98 -29.02
N SER A 318 -20.74 -16.90 -29.63
CA SER A 318 -20.19 -17.97 -30.46
C SER A 318 -18.76 -18.34 -30.03
N ILE A 319 -18.26 -19.48 -30.49
CA ILE A 319 -16.90 -19.93 -30.20
C ILE A 319 -15.81 -18.94 -30.73
N LYS A 320 -16.16 -18.12 -31.72
CA LYS A 320 -15.26 -17.12 -32.32
C LYS A 320 -15.07 -15.90 -31.43
N ASP A 321 -15.96 -15.68 -30.47
CA ASP A 321 -15.93 -14.57 -29.54
C ASP A 321 -15.09 -14.90 -28.31
N LEU A 322 -14.65 -16.17 -28.16
CA LEU A 322 -13.79 -16.61 -27.08
C LEU A 322 -12.35 -16.20 -27.31
N GLY A 323 -11.69 -15.76 -26.25
CA GLY A 323 -10.24 -15.60 -26.22
C GLY A 323 -9.51 -16.93 -26.07
N TYR A 324 -8.19 -16.84 -26.09
CA TYR A 324 -7.30 -17.99 -25.91
C TYR A 324 -6.11 -17.66 -25.02
N VAL A 325 -5.75 -18.62 -24.17
CA VAL A 325 -4.54 -18.58 -23.35
C VAL A 325 -3.87 -19.96 -23.33
N ASP A 326 -2.53 -19.96 -23.26
CA ASP A 326 -1.75 -21.19 -23.30
C ASP A 326 -1.90 -21.99 -22.01
N LYS A 327 -2.05 -21.29 -20.86
CA LYS A 327 -2.20 -21.95 -19.55
C LYS A 327 -2.98 -21.08 -18.58
N ILE A 328 -3.75 -21.72 -17.71
CA ILE A 328 -4.36 -21.09 -16.54
C ILE A 328 -3.97 -21.82 -15.27
N ILE A 329 -3.81 -21.06 -14.19
CA ILE A 329 -3.64 -21.54 -12.83
C ILE A 329 -4.66 -20.78 -11.98
N VAL A 330 -5.72 -21.45 -11.57
CA VAL A 330 -6.81 -20.84 -10.79
C VAL A 330 -6.73 -21.37 -9.38
N GLY A 331 -6.33 -20.51 -8.45
CA GLY A 331 -6.30 -20.80 -7.02
C GLY A 331 -7.56 -20.34 -6.31
N LYS A 332 -7.54 -20.35 -4.98
CA LYS A 332 -8.67 -19.96 -4.15
C LYS A 332 -8.95 -18.45 -4.20
N ASP A 333 -7.90 -17.64 -4.12
CA ASP A 333 -8.00 -16.19 -3.97
C ASP A 333 -7.44 -15.42 -5.18
N SER A 334 -6.73 -16.10 -6.06
CA SER A 334 -6.12 -15.49 -7.24
C SER A 334 -6.05 -16.47 -8.41
N SER A 335 -6.04 -15.93 -9.62
CA SER A 335 -5.89 -16.69 -10.85
C SER A 335 -4.85 -16.04 -11.75
N VAL A 336 -4.10 -16.86 -12.47
CA VAL A 336 -3.08 -16.43 -13.42
C VAL A 336 -3.40 -17.00 -14.79
N LEU A 337 -3.44 -16.14 -15.80
CA LEU A 337 -3.63 -16.48 -17.20
C LEU A 337 -2.30 -16.26 -17.92
N ILE A 338 -1.72 -17.29 -18.48
CA ILE A 338 -0.42 -17.26 -19.16
C ILE A 338 -0.64 -17.29 -20.67
N LYS A 339 -0.03 -16.33 -21.36
CA LYS A 339 -0.04 -16.26 -22.83
C LYS A 339 1.41 -16.10 -23.29
N ASN A 340 1.93 -17.08 -24.02
CA ASN A 340 3.33 -17.09 -24.48
C ASN A 340 3.57 -16.21 -25.72
N ALA A 341 2.50 -15.67 -26.31
CA ALA A 341 2.59 -14.76 -27.43
C ALA A 341 3.05 -13.35 -26.97
N ASP A 342 3.70 -12.62 -27.88
CA ASP A 342 3.97 -11.20 -27.69
C ASP A 342 2.67 -10.41 -27.47
N ILE A 343 2.78 -9.31 -26.75
CA ILE A 343 1.65 -8.40 -26.48
C ILE A 343 1.09 -7.93 -27.85
N SER A 344 -0.21 -8.09 -28.05
CA SER A 344 -0.86 -7.70 -29.30
C SER A 344 -0.80 -6.18 -29.51
N ASP A 345 -0.85 -5.75 -30.77
CA ASP A 345 -0.89 -4.31 -31.11
C ASP A 345 -2.09 -3.62 -30.43
N GLU A 346 -3.22 -4.29 -30.34
CA GLU A 346 -4.44 -3.81 -29.66
C GLU A 346 -4.19 -3.59 -28.16
N THR A 347 -3.51 -4.52 -27.49
CA THR A 347 -3.14 -4.38 -26.08
C THR A 347 -2.15 -3.24 -25.87
N THR A 348 -1.19 -3.08 -26.78
CA THR A 348 -0.22 -1.98 -26.75
C THR A 348 -0.91 -0.63 -26.91
N GLN A 349 -1.87 -0.52 -27.83
CA GLN A 349 -2.68 0.69 -28.00
C GLN A 349 -3.50 0.99 -26.74
N ARG A 350 -4.11 -0.03 -26.12
CA ARG A 350 -4.86 0.12 -24.88
C ARG A 350 -3.99 0.63 -23.73
N ILE A 351 -2.78 0.13 -23.59
CA ILE A 351 -1.81 0.64 -22.60
C ILE A 351 -1.49 2.12 -22.85
N ALA A 352 -1.32 2.53 -24.11
CA ALA A 352 -1.07 3.93 -24.43
C ALA A 352 -2.26 4.84 -24.06
N GLU A 353 -3.48 4.41 -24.33
CA GLU A 353 -4.71 5.13 -23.92
C GLU A 353 -4.81 5.27 -22.41
N LEU A 354 -4.53 4.20 -21.66
CA LEU A 354 -4.54 4.22 -20.20
C LEU A 354 -3.49 5.16 -19.62
N ARG A 355 -2.31 5.27 -20.24
CA ARG A 355 -1.27 6.24 -19.81
C ARG A 355 -1.74 7.67 -19.99
N ILE A 356 -2.41 7.99 -21.09
CA ILE A 356 -3.01 9.33 -21.31
C ILE A 356 -4.07 9.62 -20.26
N GLN A 357 -4.94 8.66 -19.96
CA GLN A 357 -5.96 8.80 -18.91
C GLN A 357 -5.33 9.00 -17.53
N GLN A 358 -4.24 8.30 -17.23
CA GLN A 358 -3.50 8.42 -15.98
C GLN A 358 -2.96 9.84 -15.77
N GLU A 359 -2.38 10.44 -16.81
CA GLU A 359 -1.86 11.82 -16.76
C GLU A 359 -2.98 12.84 -16.56
N ALA A 360 -4.16 12.61 -17.15
CA ALA A 360 -5.32 13.49 -17.05
C ALA A 360 -6.07 13.37 -15.72
N THR A 361 -5.89 12.27 -14.97
CA THR A 361 -6.64 11.99 -13.74
C THR A 361 -6.00 12.68 -12.54
N SER A 362 -6.76 13.49 -11.80
CA SER A 362 -6.30 14.23 -10.61
C SER A 362 -6.43 13.45 -9.30
N ILE A 363 -7.32 12.45 -9.24
CA ILE A 363 -7.63 11.67 -8.04
C ILE A 363 -6.64 10.52 -7.91
N GLN A 364 -5.93 10.44 -6.78
CA GLN A 364 -4.88 9.45 -6.56
C GLN A 364 -5.39 8.00 -6.63
N SER A 365 -6.55 7.70 -6.03
CA SER A 365 -7.14 6.36 -6.08
C SER A 365 -7.47 5.87 -7.49
N ASP A 366 -7.84 6.79 -8.38
CA ASP A 366 -8.15 6.45 -9.76
C ASP A 366 -6.87 6.30 -10.59
N ARG A 367 -5.84 7.09 -10.30
CA ARG A 367 -4.50 6.90 -10.86
C ARG A 367 -3.91 5.55 -10.48
N ASP A 368 -4.03 5.16 -9.21
CA ASP A 368 -3.52 3.87 -8.73
C ASP A 368 -4.26 2.71 -9.41
N PHE A 369 -5.57 2.85 -9.61
CA PHE A 369 -6.35 1.86 -10.35
C PHE A 369 -5.94 1.78 -11.83
N ILE A 370 -5.70 2.92 -12.50
CA ILE A 370 -5.20 2.93 -13.88
C ILE A 370 -3.80 2.28 -13.95
N ASN A 371 -2.92 2.55 -12.97
CA ASN A 371 -1.62 1.89 -12.88
C ASN A 371 -1.74 0.37 -12.76
N GLU A 372 -2.64 -0.10 -11.91
CA GLU A 372 -2.93 -1.53 -11.73
C GLU A 372 -3.36 -2.17 -13.06
N ARG A 373 -4.21 -1.50 -13.83
CA ARG A 373 -4.66 -1.94 -15.16
C ARG A 373 -3.51 -2.00 -16.17
N ILE A 374 -2.71 -0.94 -16.25
CA ILE A 374 -1.52 -0.91 -17.13
C ILE A 374 -0.57 -2.06 -16.79
N ALA A 375 -0.29 -2.25 -15.51
CA ALA A 375 0.61 -3.30 -15.06
C ALA A 375 0.05 -4.71 -15.35
N SER A 376 -1.26 -4.90 -15.21
CA SER A 376 -1.94 -6.16 -15.57
C SER A 376 -1.84 -6.46 -17.07
N LEU A 377 -1.98 -5.46 -17.93
CA LEU A 377 -1.87 -5.61 -19.38
C LEU A 377 -0.43 -5.76 -19.88
N ALA A 378 0.55 -5.15 -19.21
CA ALA A 378 1.96 -5.24 -19.56
C ALA A 378 2.58 -6.64 -19.34
N GLY A 379 1.87 -7.52 -18.67
CA GLY A 379 2.04 -8.96 -18.77
C GLY A 379 3.15 -9.62 -17.95
N ALA A 380 3.88 -8.91 -17.09
CA ALA A 380 4.87 -9.55 -16.21
C ALA A 380 4.45 -9.42 -14.74
N ILE A 381 4.32 -10.55 -14.06
CA ILE A 381 3.95 -10.65 -12.65
C ILE A 381 5.10 -11.26 -11.87
N GLY A 382 5.61 -10.53 -10.87
CA GLY A 382 6.54 -11.04 -9.90
C GLY A 382 5.80 -11.49 -8.64
N ASN A 383 5.95 -12.73 -8.23
CA ASN A 383 5.42 -13.21 -6.95
C ASN A 383 6.59 -13.47 -6.01
N ILE A 384 6.60 -12.80 -4.86
CA ILE A 384 7.58 -13.04 -3.80
C ILE A 384 6.91 -13.90 -2.74
N TYR A 385 7.41 -15.12 -2.58
CA TYR A 385 6.94 -16.06 -1.56
C TYR A 385 7.82 -15.93 -0.32
N VAL A 386 7.21 -15.56 0.80
CA VAL A 386 7.92 -15.33 2.06
C VAL A 386 7.85 -16.61 2.92
N GLY A 387 9.00 -17.24 3.13
CA GLY A 387 9.16 -18.40 3.99
C GLY A 387 9.91 -18.08 5.29
N ALA A 388 9.61 -18.83 6.35
CA ALA A 388 10.29 -18.77 7.65
C ALA A 388 10.07 -20.07 8.43
N ASN A 389 10.75 -20.20 9.58
CA ASN A 389 10.68 -21.41 10.41
C ASN A 389 9.48 -21.42 11.38
N SER A 390 8.81 -20.30 11.56
CA SER A 390 7.61 -20.18 12.40
C SER A 390 6.64 -19.14 11.84
N ASP A 391 5.36 -19.27 12.17
CA ASP A 391 4.30 -18.36 11.72
C ASP A 391 4.55 -16.91 12.19
N VAL A 392 5.12 -16.73 13.39
CA VAL A 392 5.43 -15.41 13.94
C VAL A 392 6.56 -14.75 13.15
N GLU A 393 7.61 -15.51 12.85
CA GLU A 393 8.73 -15.06 12.01
C GLU A 393 8.26 -14.77 10.58
N GLN A 394 7.42 -15.66 10.02
CA GLN A 394 6.88 -15.49 8.67
C GLN A 394 6.04 -14.21 8.56
N LYS A 395 5.21 -13.91 9.57
CA LYS A 395 4.40 -12.69 9.59
C LYS A 395 5.28 -11.44 9.64
N GLU A 396 6.29 -11.40 10.51
CA GLU A 396 7.22 -10.26 10.61
C GLU A 396 8.00 -10.07 9.30
N LYS A 397 8.48 -11.17 8.72
CA LYS A 397 9.21 -11.14 7.45
C LYS A 397 8.31 -10.72 6.29
N PHE A 398 7.03 -11.17 6.29
CA PHE A 398 6.03 -10.79 5.30
C PHE A 398 5.78 -9.27 5.33
N ASP A 399 5.52 -8.69 6.50
CA ASP A 399 5.28 -7.25 6.66
C ASP A 399 6.49 -6.45 6.14
N ARG A 400 7.72 -6.87 6.46
CA ARG A 400 8.97 -6.25 5.98
C ARG A 400 9.16 -6.34 4.46
N VAL A 401 8.81 -7.46 3.86
CA VAL A 401 8.89 -7.65 2.39
C VAL A 401 7.85 -6.80 1.70
N ASP A 402 6.63 -6.73 2.24
CA ASP A 402 5.53 -5.94 1.68
C ASP A 402 5.84 -4.43 1.72
N ASP A 403 6.32 -3.92 2.86
CA ASP A 403 6.79 -2.53 3.00
C ASP A 403 7.88 -2.21 1.97
N SER A 404 8.84 -3.14 1.79
CA SER A 404 9.93 -2.95 0.84
C SER A 404 9.47 -2.97 -0.62
N VAL A 405 8.53 -3.83 -0.99
CA VAL A 405 7.89 -3.83 -2.32
C VAL A 405 7.16 -2.52 -2.58
N CYS A 406 6.40 -2.03 -1.59
CA CYS A 406 5.70 -0.74 -1.67
C CYS A 406 6.67 0.45 -1.79
N ALA A 407 7.79 0.43 -1.06
CA ALA A 407 8.81 1.45 -1.13
C ALA A 407 9.49 1.50 -2.51
N VAL A 408 9.83 0.34 -3.08
CA VAL A 408 10.40 0.25 -4.43
C VAL A 408 9.41 0.77 -5.46
N ARG A 409 8.13 0.38 -5.38
CA ARG A 409 7.05 0.88 -6.25
C ARG A 409 6.93 2.41 -6.16
N SER A 410 6.92 2.95 -4.94
CA SER A 410 6.84 4.39 -4.68
C SER A 410 8.03 5.16 -5.26
N ALA A 411 9.24 4.59 -5.17
CA ALA A 411 10.44 5.17 -5.73
C ALA A 411 10.46 5.16 -7.27
N LEU A 412 9.92 4.11 -7.89
CA LEU A 412 9.77 4.04 -9.34
C LEU A 412 8.78 5.11 -9.85
N GLN A 413 7.75 5.43 -9.07
CA GLN A 413 6.72 6.41 -9.45
C GLN A 413 7.19 7.87 -9.34
N GLU A 414 7.77 8.26 -8.20
CA GLU A 414 8.07 9.66 -7.89
C GLU A 414 9.57 9.95 -7.69
N GLY A 415 10.42 8.93 -7.74
CA GLY A 415 11.87 9.10 -7.53
C GLY A 415 12.28 8.98 -6.07
N ILE A 416 13.53 9.35 -5.79
CA ILE A 416 14.22 9.15 -4.53
C ILE A 416 14.84 10.44 -4.01
N ILE A 417 14.96 10.53 -2.69
CA ILE A 417 15.61 11.59 -1.94
C ILE A 417 16.64 11.00 -0.97
N THR A 418 17.45 11.83 -0.34
CA THR A 418 18.34 11.38 0.76
C THR A 418 17.51 10.84 1.91
N GLY A 419 17.88 9.65 2.40
CA GLY A 419 17.13 8.93 3.41
C GLY A 419 17.43 9.35 4.86
N GLY A 420 16.87 8.57 5.79
CA GLY A 420 17.11 8.78 7.22
C GLY A 420 16.58 10.11 7.77
N GLY A 421 15.63 10.75 7.09
CA GLY A 421 15.06 12.04 7.47
C GLY A 421 15.93 13.25 7.09
N LEU A 422 17.07 13.04 6.41
CA LEU A 422 17.98 14.12 6.01
C LEU A 422 17.33 15.07 5.01
N ALA A 423 16.57 14.54 4.03
CA ALA A 423 15.91 15.37 3.02
C ALA A 423 14.99 16.42 3.65
N MET A 424 14.13 16.03 4.59
CA MET A 424 13.25 16.95 5.29
C MET A 424 14.03 17.92 6.18
N PHE A 425 15.09 17.44 6.86
CA PHE A 425 15.95 18.25 7.72
C PHE A 425 16.58 19.41 6.96
N ASN A 426 17.09 19.17 5.74
CA ASN A 426 17.72 20.18 4.89
C ASN A 426 16.71 21.06 4.16
N ALA A 427 15.61 20.47 3.68
CA ALA A 427 14.61 21.20 2.90
C ALA A 427 13.96 22.33 3.69
N VAL A 428 13.75 22.16 5.01
CA VAL A 428 13.13 23.19 5.84
C VAL A 428 13.99 24.43 6.04
N ASP A 429 15.31 24.31 5.98
CA ASP A 429 16.22 25.47 6.09
C ASP A 429 16.26 26.30 4.80
N ASN A 430 15.84 25.73 3.66
CA ASN A 430 15.72 26.40 2.36
C ASN A 430 14.31 26.93 2.06
N MET A 431 13.40 26.85 3.03
CA MET A 431 12.05 27.42 2.86
C MET A 431 12.07 28.95 2.88
N PRO A 432 11.17 29.61 2.11
CA PRO A 432 11.05 31.07 2.14
C PRO A 432 10.81 31.57 3.56
N SER A 433 11.67 32.45 4.05
CA SER A 433 11.61 33.01 5.42
C SER A 433 10.85 34.34 5.46
N GLU A 434 10.06 34.69 4.45
CA GLU A 434 9.21 35.89 4.49
C GLU A 434 8.13 35.74 5.58
N VAL A 435 8.46 36.25 6.75
CA VAL A 435 7.56 36.27 7.90
C VAL A 435 7.02 37.71 8.05
N THR A 436 5.77 37.89 7.73
CA THR A 436 5.09 39.21 7.77
C THR A 436 4.32 39.44 9.06
N ASN A 437 4.00 38.40 9.82
CA ASN A 437 3.26 38.50 11.09
C ASN A 437 3.63 37.37 12.08
N GLU A 438 3.22 37.52 13.32
CA GLU A 438 3.49 36.62 14.44
C GLU A 438 2.93 35.20 14.21
N ASN A 439 1.69 35.08 13.70
CA ASN A 439 1.06 33.79 13.42
C ASN A 439 1.83 33.00 12.36
N MET A 440 2.35 33.68 11.36
CA MET A 440 3.19 33.11 10.32
C MET A 440 4.54 32.61 10.89
N PHE A 441 5.14 33.40 11.80
CA PHE A 441 6.39 33.03 12.48
C PHE A 441 6.22 31.80 13.36
N VAL A 442 5.14 31.73 14.11
CA VAL A 442 4.83 30.56 14.96
C VAL A 442 4.61 29.32 14.11
N ALA A 443 3.84 29.42 13.02
CA ALA A 443 3.62 28.31 12.08
C ALA A 443 4.96 27.79 11.50
N TYR A 444 5.81 28.68 11.03
CA TYR A 444 7.15 28.34 10.54
C TYR A 444 7.99 27.62 11.59
N LYS A 445 8.03 28.16 12.82
CA LYS A 445 8.77 27.52 13.93
C LYS A 445 8.25 26.14 14.28
N ILE A 446 6.91 25.95 14.30
CA ILE A 446 6.31 24.66 14.59
C ILE A 446 6.79 23.64 13.55
N LEU A 447 6.65 23.93 12.27
CA LEU A 447 7.01 22.99 11.22
C LEU A 447 8.52 22.76 11.17
N LYS A 448 9.34 23.83 11.30
CA LYS A 448 10.80 23.73 11.32
C LYS A 448 11.33 22.82 12.44
N GLN A 449 10.72 22.90 13.62
CA GLN A 449 11.10 22.02 14.72
C GLN A 449 10.66 20.58 14.48
N ALA A 450 9.45 20.38 13.97
CA ALA A 450 8.84 19.08 13.82
C ALA A 450 9.51 18.21 12.74
N VAL A 451 9.81 18.76 11.57
CA VAL A 451 10.40 17.98 10.46
C VAL A 451 11.84 17.53 10.71
N LYS A 452 12.50 18.10 11.72
CA LYS A 452 13.84 17.69 12.17
C LYS A 452 13.80 16.50 13.14
N VAL A 453 12.61 16.13 13.65
CA VAL A 453 12.48 15.09 14.69
C VAL A 453 12.76 13.68 14.16
N PRO A 454 12.33 13.26 12.96
CA PRO A 454 12.62 11.92 12.46
C PRO A 454 14.13 11.61 12.43
N LEU A 455 14.96 12.50 11.86
CA LEU A 455 16.41 12.35 11.85
C LEU A 455 16.97 12.26 13.28
N LYS A 456 16.55 13.16 14.18
CA LYS A 456 16.98 13.15 15.59
C LYS A 456 16.61 11.84 16.27
N GLN A 457 15.42 11.32 16.02
CA GLN A 457 14.96 10.07 16.61
C GLN A 457 15.79 8.86 16.14
N ILE A 458 16.15 8.81 14.86
CA ILE A 458 17.05 7.77 14.32
C ILE A 458 18.41 7.78 15.04
N ILE A 459 18.97 8.97 15.26
CA ILE A 459 20.24 9.15 15.99
C ILE A 459 20.10 8.71 17.45
N ILE A 460 19.00 9.09 18.12
CA ILE A 460 18.71 8.67 19.51
C ILE A 460 18.58 7.15 19.61
N ASN A 461 17.86 6.52 18.68
CA ASN A 461 17.69 5.06 18.65
C ASN A 461 19.03 4.33 18.45
N ALA A 462 20.00 5.00 17.83
CA ALA A 462 21.37 4.51 17.70
C ALA A 462 22.25 4.75 18.94
N GLY A 463 21.72 5.39 20.01
CA GLY A 463 22.44 5.67 21.25
C GLY A 463 23.43 6.84 21.16
N LYS A 464 23.25 7.74 20.17
CA LYS A 464 24.09 8.93 19.97
C LYS A 464 23.33 10.20 20.36
N ASP A 465 24.08 11.27 20.74
CA ASP A 465 23.47 12.59 20.95
C ASP A 465 23.20 13.27 19.58
N PRO A 466 21.95 13.65 19.28
CA PRO A 466 21.63 14.37 18.06
C PRO A 466 22.37 15.69 17.90
N LYS A 467 22.75 16.37 19.00
CA LYS A 467 23.45 17.66 18.94
C LYS A 467 24.83 17.51 18.30
N ASP A 468 25.57 16.49 18.72
CA ASP A 468 26.93 16.24 18.23
C ASP A 468 26.92 15.89 16.75
N ILE A 469 26.00 14.99 16.34
CA ILE A 469 25.88 14.55 14.95
C ILE A 469 25.41 15.70 14.04
N ILE A 470 24.41 16.47 14.48
CA ILE A 470 23.90 17.63 13.71
C ILE A 470 24.98 18.70 13.57
N ALA A 471 25.81 18.94 14.60
CA ALA A 471 26.93 19.87 14.51
C ALA A 471 27.94 19.47 13.42
N LEU A 472 28.22 18.17 13.29
CA LEU A 472 29.06 17.65 12.20
C LEU A 472 28.40 17.83 10.83
N MET A 473 27.09 17.57 10.74
CA MET A 473 26.34 17.69 9.48
C MET A 473 26.23 19.14 8.99
N ASN A 474 26.06 20.12 9.89
CA ASN A 474 25.91 21.54 9.52
C ASN A 474 27.13 22.13 8.80
N ASN A 475 28.30 21.50 8.92
CA ASN A 475 29.54 21.90 8.25
C ASN A 475 29.80 21.13 6.95
N SER A 476 28.83 20.31 6.50
CA SER A 476 28.97 19.41 5.36
C SER A 476 28.06 19.84 4.19
N GLU A 477 28.27 19.26 3.02
CA GLU A 477 27.39 19.45 1.86
C GLU A 477 25.97 18.90 2.14
N PRO A 478 24.94 19.42 1.45
CA PRO A 478 23.53 19.08 1.74
C PRO A 478 23.18 17.58 1.65
N ASN A 479 23.91 16.80 0.85
CA ASN A 479 23.69 15.35 0.71
C ASN A 479 24.50 14.50 1.68
N VAL A 480 25.36 15.13 2.48
CA VAL A 480 26.19 14.44 3.47
C VAL A 480 25.40 14.29 4.78
N GLY A 481 25.26 13.06 5.22
CA GLY A 481 24.57 12.68 6.44
C GLY A 481 25.36 11.66 7.25
N TYR A 482 24.76 11.20 8.34
CA TYR A 482 25.37 10.23 9.24
C TYR A 482 24.69 8.86 9.09
N ASP A 483 25.47 7.86 8.68
CA ASP A 483 25.06 6.46 8.70
C ASP A 483 25.17 5.93 10.13
N VAL A 484 24.02 5.81 10.80
CA VAL A 484 23.95 5.33 12.19
C VAL A 484 24.28 3.84 12.32
N LYS A 485 24.23 3.06 11.22
CA LYS A 485 24.57 1.62 11.23
C LYS A 485 26.08 1.41 11.26
N ASN A 486 26.80 2.11 10.39
CA ASN A 486 28.25 1.99 10.23
C ASN A 486 29.02 3.08 10.99
N GLU A 487 28.31 4.05 11.60
CA GLU A 487 28.86 5.15 12.40
C GLU A 487 29.82 6.06 11.62
N VAL A 488 29.48 6.35 10.35
CA VAL A 488 30.31 7.17 9.45
C VAL A 488 29.51 8.32 8.84
N MET A 489 30.20 9.43 8.57
CA MET A 489 29.70 10.54 7.75
C MET A 489 29.97 10.29 6.28
N GLY A 490 29.02 10.62 5.40
CA GLY A 490 29.23 10.48 3.97
C GLY A 490 28.02 10.91 3.13
N ASP A 491 28.21 10.92 1.81
CA ASP A 491 27.12 11.20 0.87
C ASP A 491 26.07 10.08 0.92
N MET A 492 24.86 10.42 1.36
CA MET A 492 23.77 9.47 1.57
C MET A 492 23.37 8.74 0.29
N PHE A 493 23.43 9.41 -0.87
CA PHE A 493 23.19 8.74 -2.15
C PHE A 493 24.28 7.71 -2.48
N LYS A 494 25.56 8.02 -2.20
CA LYS A 494 26.67 7.07 -2.44
C LYS A 494 26.64 5.90 -1.47
N MET A 495 26.24 6.14 -0.25
CA MET A 495 26.08 5.10 0.78
C MET A 495 24.82 4.25 0.59
N GLY A 496 23.94 4.59 -0.38
CA GLY A 496 22.69 3.90 -0.64
C GLY A 496 21.60 4.20 0.38
N ILE A 497 21.77 5.19 1.27
CA ILE A 497 20.77 5.59 2.29
C ILE A 497 19.81 6.58 1.64
N ILE A 498 18.74 6.05 1.08
CA ILE A 498 17.78 6.77 0.24
C ILE A 498 16.34 6.39 0.62
N ASP A 499 15.46 7.37 0.57
CA ASP A 499 14.03 7.18 0.82
C ASP A 499 13.22 7.49 -0.46
N PRO A 500 12.10 6.80 -0.72
CA PRO A 500 11.17 7.19 -1.77
C PRO A 500 10.53 8.54 -1.47
N LEU A 501 10.50 9.45 -2.46
CA LEU A 501 9.87 10.75 -2.31
C LEU A 501 8.39 10.63 -1.90
N LYS A 502 7.65 9.75 -2.57
CA LYS A 502 6.22 9.52 -2.31
C LYS A 502 5.95 9.15 -0.86
N VAL A 503 6.78 8.28 -0.26
CA VAL A 503 6.66 7.85 1.14
C VAL A 503 6.83 9.04 2.09
N THR A 504 7.92 9.79 1.93
CA THR A 504 8.24 10.95 2.79
C THR A 504 7.19 12.06 2.66
N LYS A 505 6.75 12.34 1.42
CA LYS A 505 5.72 13.34 1.12
C LYS A 505 4.38 12.99 1.78
N ASN A 506 3.90 11.76 1.61
CA ASN A 506 2.63 11.32 2.20
C ASN A 506 2.67 11.25 3.73
N ALA A 507 3.80 10.83 4.31
CA ALA A 507 3.98 10.87 5.77
C ALA A 507 3.85 12.31 6.30
N LEU A 508 4.44 13.29 5.63
CA LEU A 508 4.31 14.71 6.00
C LEU A 508 2.88 15.24 5.83
N ILE A 509 2.22 14.97 4.69
CA ILE A 509 0.86 15.42 4.41
C ILE A 509 -0.12 14.91 5.47
N ASN A 510 -0.07 13.60 5.75
CA ASN A 510 -0.97 12.96 6.70
C ASN A 510 -0.69 13.39 8.14
N ALA A 511 0.58 13.57 8.49
CA ALA A 511 0.98 14.08 9.80
C ALA A 511 0.46 15.52 10.03
N VAL A 512 0.63 16.41 9.07
CA VAL A 512 0.14 17.79 9.16
C VAL A 512 -1.39 17.82 9.24
N SER A 513 -2.08 17.01 8.43
CA SER A 513 -3.55 16.93 8.45
C SER A 513 -4.09 16.56 9.83
N VAL A 514 -3.56 15.51 10.45
CA VAL A 514 -3.99 15.08 11.78
C VAL A 514 -3.55 16.05 12.87
N ALA A 515 -2.30 16.53 12.81
CA ALA A 515 -1.78 17.46 13.80
C ALA A 515 -2.55 18.79 13.82
N THR A 516 -2.89 19.35 12.67
CA THR A 516 -3.67 20.60 12.58
C THR A 516 -5.10 20.43 13.11
N THR A 517 -5.70 19.27 12.91
CA THR A 517 -6.99 18.94 13.51
C THR A 517 -6.90 18.91 15.04
N ILE A 518 -5.86 18.29 15.60
CA ILE A 518 -5.63 18.27 17.05
C ILE A 518 -5.39 19.68 17.59
N LEU A 519 -4.57 20.49 16.91
CA LEU A 519 -4.24 21.84 17.34
C LEU A 519 -5.45 22.80 17.29
N SER A 520 -6.40 22.56 16.39
CA SER A 520 -7.65 23.35 16.29
C SER A 520 -8.72 22.92 17.30
N THR A 521 -8.56 21.76 17.95
CA THR A 521 -9.56 21.22 18.86
C THR A 521 -9.59 22.03 20.16
N ASN A 522 -10.79 22.53 20.54
CA ASN A 522 -11.03 23.25 21.78
C ASN A 522 -12.00 22.51 22.73
N ALA A 523 -12.90 21.71 22.18
CA ALA A 523 -13.82 20.88 22.94
C ALA A 523 -13.74 19.42 22.47
N ILE A 524 -13.82 18.51 23.41
CA ILE A 524 -13.80 17.07 23.17
C ILE A 524 -15.05 16.46 23.80
N VAL A 525 -15.78 15.68 23.03
CA VAL A 525 -17.00 14.99 23.45
C VAL A 525 -16.75 13.49 23.37
N THR A 526 -16.87 12.79 24.50
CA THR A 526 -16.73 11.34 24.56
C THR A 526 -18.00 10.68 25.12
N ASN A 527 -18.20 9.41 24.81
CA ASN A 527 -19.25 8.65 25.46
C ASN A 527 -18.85 8.36 26.91
N GLN A 528 -19.75 8.61 27.84
CA GLN A 528 -19.54 8.19 29.21
C GLN A 528 -19.47 6.65 29.26
N ARG A 529 -18.42 6.14 29.87
CA ARG A 529 -18.23 4.70 30.06
C ARG A 529 -18.64 4.37 31.51
N ALA A 530 -19.48 3.36 31.67
CA ALA A 530 -19.93 2.86 32.98
C ALA A 530 -18.74 2.24 33.73
#